data_9572c1ed1f0c5c936419ebcb4267dcab
#
_entry.id   9572c1ed1f0c5c936419ebcb4267dcab
#
_cell.length_a   1.000
_cell.length_b   1.000
_cell.length_c   1.000
_cell.angle_alpha   90.00
_cell.angle_beta   90.00
_cell.angle_gamma   90.00
#
_symmetry.space_group_name_H-M   'P 1'
#
loop_
_entity.id
_entity.type
_entity.pdbx_description
1 polymer ?
#
loop_
_entity_poly.entity_id
_entity_poly.type
_entity_poly.pdbx_seq_one_letter_code
_entity_poly.pdbx_strand_id
1 'polypeptide(L)'
;MCELFGVSSAEKIRCNELLQVFFSHGVDNPDGWGLATFYGNAVSLEKEPISSLDSVYLKNRLTDEIVEDTLLAHIRKASKGGLEYKNAHPFIRRDHSDRLWTLIHNGTIFESAELDPYMGQQKGSTDSERILYYLIDCINAKQKEKGSELSEQERFSVVDEVVHTDARGNKVSLLGYDGDLFYVHTNLKDT
;
A
#
# COMPACT_ATOMS: atom_id res chain seq x y z
N MET A 1 6.62 -3.36 14.51
CA MET A 1 6.55 -3.37 13.02
C MET A 1 5.22 -2.77 12.62
N CYS A 2 5.10 -2.19 11.44
CA CYS A 2 3.80 -1.74 10.92
C CYS A 2 2.81 -2.90 10.83
N GLU A 3 1.52 -2.59 10.73
CA GLU A 3 0.51 -3.60 10.42
C GLU A 3 -0.26 -3.24 9.16
N LEU A 4 -0.68 -4.27 8.45
CA LEU A 4 -1.42 -4.19 7.20
C LEU A 4 -2.79 -4.83 7.40
N PHE A 5 -3.82 -4.20 6.88
CA PHE A 5 -5.16 -4.76 6.84
C PHE A 5 -5.76 -4.55 5.46
N GLY A 6 -6.45 -5.54 4.94
CA GLY A 6 -7.11 -5.46 3.65
C GLY A 6 -8.41 -6.26 3.62
N VAL A 7 -9.36 -5.76 2.85
CA VAL A 7 -10.58 -6.46 2.49
C VAL A 7 -10.61 -6.64 0.99
N SER A 8 -10.92 -7.85 0.55
CA SER A 8 -11.27 -8.19 -0.83
C SER A 8 -12.43 -9.18 -0.76
N SER A 9 -13.62 -8.77 -1.18
CA SER A 9 -14.87 -9.50 -1.05
C SER A 9 -15.69 -9.42 -2.32
N ALA A 10 -16.47 -10.46 -2.61
CA ALA A 10 -17.39 -10.47 -3.75
C ALA A 10 -18.57 -9.50 -3.57
N GLU A 11 -18.91 -9.15 -2.34
CA GLU A 11 -19.99 -8.24 -1.99
C GLU A 11 -19.51 -7.19 -1.00
N LYS A 12 -20.14 -6.01 -1.00
CA LYS A 12 -19.85 -4.98 -0.02
C LYS A 12 -20.21 -5.45 1.39
N ILE A 13 -19.27 -5.30 2.30
CA ILE A 13 -19.41 -5.66 3.71
C ILE A 13 -19.19 -4.44 4.60
N ARG A 14 -19.83 -4.44 5.77
CA ARG A 14 -19.58 -3.42 6.78
C ARG A 14 -18.25 -3.66 7.46
N CYS A 15 -17.33 -2.71 7.34
CA CYS A 15 -15.95 -2.84 7.79
C CYS A 15 -15.67 -2.16 9.14
N ASN A 16 -16.64 -1.42 9.71
CA ASN A 16 -16.41 -0.57 10.89
C ASN A 16 -15.81 -1.32 12.08
N GLU A 17 -16.37 -2.46 12.47
CA GLU A 17 -15.90 -3.22 13.63
C GLU A 17 -14.46 -3.74 13.41
N LEU A 18 -14.18 -4.25 12.20
CA LEU A 18 -12.85 -4.73 11.83
C LEU A 18 -11.83 -3.59 11.86
N LEU A 19 -12.17 -2.43 11.32
CA LEU A 19 -11.31 -1.25 11.30
C LEU A 19 -11.09 -0.68 12.72
N GLN A 20 -12.10 -0.69 13.58
CA GLN A 20 -11.95 -0.28 14.97
C GLN A 20 -10.95 -1.16 15.71
N VAL A 21 -11.04 -2.48 15.54
CA VAL A 21 -10.07 -3.43 16.11
C VAL A 21 -8.67 -3.16 15.53
N PHE A 22 -8.54 -3.08 14.21
CA PHE A 22 -7.26 -2.84 13.55
C PHE A 22 -6.60 -1.54 14.02
N PHE A 23 -7.32 -0.42 14.01
CA PHE A 23 -6.77 0.87 14.43
C PHE A 23 -6.51 0.98 15.94
N SER A 24 -7.09 0.10 16.77
CA SER A 24 -6.75 0.02 18.20
C SER A 24 -5.31 -0.43 18.45
N HIS A 25 -4.69 -1.15 17.51
CA HIS A 25 -3.28 -1.54 17.56
C HIS A 25 -2.31 -0.36 17.34
N GLY A 26 -2.82 0.85 17.14
CA GLY A 26 -2.03 2.08 17.14
C GLY A 26 -1.23 2.33 18.40
N VAL A 27 -1.54 1.65 19.51
CA VAL A 27 -0.74 1.67 20.74
C VAL A 27 0.70 1.21 20.50
N ASP A 28 0.90 0.19 19.67
CA ASP A 28 2.23 -0.35 19.33
C ASP A 28 2.80 0.27 18.04
N ASN A 29 1.97 1.00 17.26
CA ASN A 29 2.28 1.57 15.96
C ASN A 29 1.84 3.05 15.89
N PRO A 30 2.48 3.96 16.67
CA PRO A 30 1.97 5.32 16.89
C PRO A 30 2.34 6.34 15.81
N ASP A 31 3.06 5.94 14.75
CA ASP A 31 3.77 6.86 13.86
C ASP A 31 3.00 7.23 12.58
N GLY A 32 1.73 6.87 12.52
CA GLY A 32 0.84 7.19 11.42
C GLY A 32 -0.19 6.11 11.14
N TRP A 33 -1.24 6.50 10.47
CA TRP A 33 -2.29 5.60 9.97
C TRP A 33 -2.70 5.99 8.55
N GLY A 34 -3.37 5.09 7.85
CA GLY A 34 -4.02 5.39 6.59
C GLY A 34 -5.06 4.36 6.19
N LEU A 35 -6.02 4.82 5.41
CA LEU A 35 -7.15 4.07 4.86
C LEU A 35 -7.34 4.46 3.40
N ALA A 36 -7.47 3.48 2.53
CA ALA A 36 -7.87 3.65 1.15
C ALA A 36 -9.15 2.87 0.87
N THR A 37 -10.16 3.53 0.33
CA THR A 37 -11.39 2.93 -0.22
C THR A 37 -11.52 3.28 -1.69
N PHE A 38 -12.13 2.41 -2.49
CA PHE A 38 -12.04 2.47 -3.96
C PHE A 38 -13.39 2.67 -4.61
N TYR A 39 -13.42 3.49 -5.68
CA TYR A 39 -14.62 3.84 -6.45
C TYR A 39 -14.27 3.80 -7.94
N GLY A 40 -14.34 2.61 -8.54
CA GLY A 40 -13.83 2.41 -9.91
C GLY A 40 -12.34 2.75 -9.98
N ASN A 41 -11.94 3.62 -10.93
CA ASN A 41 -10.54 4.05 -11.08
C ASN A 41 -10.18 5.28 -10.19
N ALA A 42 -10.87 5.45 -9.06
CA ALA A 42 -10.59 6.49 -8.08
C ALA A 42 -10.40 5.90 -6.69
N VAL A 43 -9.68 6.61 -5.84
CA VAL A 43 -9.43 6.23 -4.44
C VAL A 43 -9.76 7.39 -3.52
N SER A 44 -10.47 7.11 -2.42
CA SER A 44 -10.48 7.98 -1.26
C SER A 44 -9.30 7.59 -0.37
N LEU A 45 -8.36 8.51 -0.19
CA LEU A 45 -7.15 8.30 0.56
C LEU A 45 -7.14 9.18 1.81
N GLU A 46 -7.29 8.57 2.95
CA GLU A 46 -7.35 9.20 4.26
C GLU A 46 -6.14 8.74 5.07
N LYS A 47 -5.31 9.66 5.55
CA LYS A 47 -4.12 9.32 6.34
C LYS A 47 -3.59 10.50 7.13
N GLU A 48 -2.94 10.22 8.25
CA GLU A 48 -2.26 11.19 9.09
C GLU A 48 -0.94 10.63 9.63
N PRO A 49 0.07 11.48 9.88
CA PRO A 49 1.35 11.07 10.46
C PRO A 49 1.32 11.08 12.01
N ILE A 50 0.21 10.69 12.60
CA ILE A 50 0.00 10.59 14.06
C ILE A 50 -0.62 9.24 14.39
N SER A 51 -0.62 8.86 15.64
CA SER A 51 -1.27 7.63 16.10
C SER A 51 -2.76 7.62 15.72
N SER A 52 -3.25 6.47 15.27
CA SER A 52 -4.69 6.24 15.06
C SER A 52 -5.51 6.52 16.32
N LEU A 53 -4.92 6.34 17.51
CA LEU A 53 -5.57 6.60 18.80
C LEU A 53 -5.69 8.09 19.12
N ASP A 54 -4.83 8.93 18.55
CA ASP A 54 -4.82 10.38 18.78
C ASP A 54 -5.60 11.14 17.69
N SER A 55 -5.89 10.50 16.56
CA SER A 55 -6.60 11.10 15.44
C SER A 55 -8.07 11.37 15.78
N VAL A 56 -8.43 12.63 15.87
CA VAL A 56 -9.83 13.08 15.99
C VAL A 56 -10.58 12.80 14.69
N TYR A 57 -9.91 12.99 13.55
CA TYR A 57 -10.49 12.70 12.24
C TYR A 57 -10.89 11.23 12.13
N LEU A 58 -9.96 10.31 12.41
CA LEU A 58 -10.21 8.87 12.31
C LEU A 58 -11.33 8.42 13.27
N LYS A 59 -11.33 8.93 14.51
CA LYS A 59 -12.40 8.63 15.47
C LYS A 59 -13.78 8.99 14.91
N ASN A 60 -13.92 10.18 14.31
CA ASN A 60 -15.16 10.60 13.68
C ASN A 60 -15.48 9.75 12.45
N ARG A 61 -14.48 9.50 11.59
CA ARG A 61 -14.64 8.69 10.37
C ARG A 61 -15.14 7.27 10.66
N LEU A 62 -14.70 6.67 11.75
CA LEU A 62 -15.15 5.33 12.16
C LEU A 62 -16.57 5.29 12.74
N THR A 63 -17.19 6.45 13.01
CA THR A 63 -18.63 6.52 13.37
C THR A 63 -19.53 6.52 12.14
N ASP A 64 -19.02 6.98 11.00
CA ASP A 64 -19.74 6.88 9.73
C ASP A 64 -19.68 5.44 9.20
N GLU A 65 -20.74 5.04 8.50
CA GLU A 65 -20.79 3.70 7.93
C GLU A 65 -19.71 3.54 6.82
N ILE A 66 -18.90 2.47 6.92
CA ILE A 66 -17.91 2.07 5.95
C ILE A 66 -18.31 0.70 5.40
N VAL A 67 -18.86 0.69 4.18
CA VAL A 67 -19.38 -0.51 3.51
C VAL A 67 -18.68 -0.64 2.16
N GLU A 68 -17.70 -1.53 2.11
CA GLU A 68 -16.81 -1.71 0.95
C GLU A 68 -16.61 -3.20 0.63
N ASP A 69 -16.34 -3.48 -0.63
CA ASP A 69 -15.88 -4.78 -1.10
C ASP A 69 -14.34 -4.85 -1.15
N THR A 70 -13.69 -3.68 -1.28
CA THR A 70 -12.23 -3.58 -1.34
C THR A 70 -11.77 -2.36 -0.54
N LEU A 71 -10.84 -2.58 0.38
CA LEU A 71 -10.13 -1.52 1.10
C LEU A 71 -8.75 -1.96 1.56
N LEU A 72 -7.86 -0.99 1.77
CA LEU A 72 -6.54 -1.16 2.37
C LEU A 72 -6.40 -0.21 3.56
N ALA A 73 -5.90 -0.72 4.69
CA ALA A 73 -5.56 0.09 5.85
C ALA A 73 -4.16 -0.24 6.38
N HIS A 74 -3.52 0.75 6.97
CA HIS A 74 -2.15 0.66 7.47
C HIS A 74 -2.01 1.42 8.77
N ILE A 75 -1.28 0.85 9.74
CA ILE A 75 -0.76 1.56 10.91
C ILE A 75 0.76 1.46 10.94
N ARG A 76 1.40 2.58 11.20
CA ARG A 76 2.83 2.77 11.00
C ARG A 76 3.61 2.73 12.30
N LYS A 77 4.72 1.97 12.27
CA LYS A 77 5.84 2.11 13.21
C LYS A 77 7.07 2.47 12.39
N ALA A 78 7.53 3.70 12.51
CA ALA A 78 8.58 4.23 11.66
C ALA A 78 9.92 3.55 11.98
N SER A 79 10.52 2.92 10.98
CA SER A 79 11.93 2.48 11.00
C SER A 79 12.79 3.40 10.12
N LYS A 80 12.21 3.95 9.06
CA LYS A 80 12.81 4.92 8.15
C LYS A 80 11.82 6.03 7.84
N GLY A 81 12.33 7.24 7.59
CA GLY A 81 11.53 8.43 7.29
C GLY A 81 10.89 9.09 8.51
N GLY A 82 10.70 10.41 8.44
CA GLY A 82 10.09 11.21 9.49
C GLY A 82 8.58 10.99 9.65
N LEU A 83 8.01 11.60 10.70
CA LEU A 83 6.56 11.63 10.93
C LEU A 83 5.93 12.72 10.05
N GLU A 84 5.74 12.41 8.78
CA GLU A 84 5.20 13.31 7.78
C GLU A 84 4.12 12.60 6.96
N TYR A 85 3.12 13.35 6.51
CA TYR A 85 2.02 12.85 5.68
C TYR A 85 2.50 12.05 4.45
N LYS A 86 3.55 12.56 3.78
CA LYS A 86 4.15 11.91 2.59
C LYS A 86 4.80 10.56 2.89
N ASN A 87 5.09 10.24 4.16
CA ASN A 87 5.67 8.98 4.60
C ASN A 87 4.62 7.98 5.14
N ALA A 88 3.38 8.41 5.32
CA ALA A 88 2.29 7.54 5.71
C ALA A 88 1.73 6.77 4.51
N HIS A 89 1.47 5.48 4.68
CA HIS A 89 0.76 4.65 3.68
C HIS A 89 -0.75 4.96 3.70
N PRO A 90 -1.52 4.59 2.66
CA PRO A 90 -1.08 3.97 1.39
C PRO A 90 -0.35 4.93 0.45
N PHE A 91 0.48 4.37 -0.44
CA PHE A 91 1.04 5.09 -1.59
C PHE A 91 0.20 4.80 -2.82
N ILE A 92 0.07 5.79 -3.70
CA ILE A 92 -0.69 5.69 -4.94
C ILE A 92 0.12 6.21 -6.13
N ARG A 93 -0.03 5.56 -7.28
CA ARG A 93 0.55 6.00 -8.55
C ARG A 93 -0.29 5.50 -9.71
N ARG A 94 -0.28 6.23 -10.84
CA ARG A 94 -0.89 5.77 -12.09
C ARG A 94 0.15 5.26 -13.05
N ASP A 95 -0.20 4.24 -13.81
CA ASP A 95 0.58 3.77 -14.95
C ASP A 95 0.22 4.53 -16.24
N HIS A 96 0.83 4.18 -17.37
CA HIS A 96 0.59 4.83 -18.65
C HIS A 96 -0.81 4.60 -19.22
N SER A 97 -1.54 3.59 -18.76
CA SER A 97 -2.96 3.36 -19.12
C SER A 97 -3.94 4.09 -18.20
N ASP A 98 -3.43 4.97 -17.32
CA ASP A 98 -4.19 5.69 -16.30
C ASP A 98 -4.81 4.79 -15.22
N ARG A 99 -4.35 3.54 -15.10
CA ARG A 99 -4.74 2.62 -14.03
C ARG A 99 -4.14 3.07 -12.71
N LEU A 100 -4.98 3.15 -11.68
CA LEU A 100 -4.54 3.56 -10.35
C LEU A 100 -4.02 2.35 -9.57
N TRP A 101 -2.77 2.43 -9.13
CA TRP A 101 -2.12 1.46 -8.27
C TRP A 101 -2.01 1.99 -6.85
N THR A 102 -2.36 1.16 -5.90
CA THR A 102 -2.28 1.47 -4.45
C THR A 102 -1.46 0.41 -3.75
N LEU A 103 -0.55 0.82 -2.87
CA LEU A 103 0.35 -0.08 -2.15
C LEU A 103 0.46 0.29 -0.68
N ILE A 104 0.41 -0.72 0.19
CA ILE A 104 0.84 -0.66 1.58
C ILE A 104 1.91 -1.71 1.84
N HIS A 105 2.91 -1.38 2.64
CA HIS A 105 4.07 -2.24 2.90
C HIS A 105 4.44 -2.24 4.38
N ASN A 106 4.71 -3.41 4.92
CA ASN A 106 5.37 -3.63 6.20
C ASN A 106 6.66 -4.40 5.96
N GLY A 107 7.77 -3.80 6.30
CA GLY A 107 9.07 -4.43 6.12
C GLY A 107 10.21 -3.43 6.15
N THR A 108 11.35 -3.86 5.68
CA THR A 108 12.54 -3.02 5.53
C THR A 108 13.31 -3.47 4.30
N ILE A 109 13.56 -2.55 3.41
CA ILE A 109 14.50 -2.74 2.31
C ILE A 109 15.89 -2.33 2.81
N PHE A 110 16.75 -3.32 2.98
CA PHE A 110 18.13 -3.10 3.41
C PHE A 110 18.98 -2.68 2.23
N GLU A 111 18.88 -3.40 1.11
CA GLU A 111 19.60 -3.15 -0.14
C GLU A 111 18.71 -3.55 -1.33
N SER A 112 18.67 -2.72 -2.36
CA SER A 112 18.04 -3.03 -3.64
C SER A 112 18.62 -2.13 -4.73
N ALA A 113 19.38 -2.71 -5.63
CA ALA A 113 19.93 -2.02 -6.79
C ALA A 113 18.82 -1.49 -7.72
N GLU A 114 17.68 -2.19 -7.74
CA GLU A 114 16.51 -1.83 -8.53
C GLU A 114 15.79 -0.60 -7.96
N LEU A 115 15.85 -0.39 -6.65
CA LEU A 115 15.22 0.76 -5.98
C LEU A 115 16.14 1.98 -5.85
N ASP A 116 17.43 1.82 -6.03
CA ASP A 116 18.42 2.92 -5.92
C ASP A 116 18.16 4.06 -6.92
N PRO A 117 17.74 3.82 -8.18
CA PRO A 117 17.41 4.88 -9.12
C PRO A 117 16.29 5.82 -8.67
N TYR A 118 15.44 5.35 -7.77
CA TYR A 118 14.29 6.14 -7.25
C TYR A 118 14.64 6.94 -5.99
N MET A 119 15.87 6.81 -5.50
CA MET A 119 16.33 7.58 -4.35
C MET A 119 16.34 9.08 -4.68
N GLY A 120 15.52 9.85 -3.94
CA GLY A 120 15.31 11.28 -4.19
C GLY A 120 14.26 11.61 -5.24
N GLN A 121 13.65 10.63 -5.90
CA GLN A 121 12.49 10.83 -6.79
C GLN A 121 11.15 10.70 -6.04
N GLN A 122 11.11 9.90 -4.96
CA GLN A 122 9.93 9.75 -4.12
C GLN A 122 9.59 11.07 -3.41
N LYS A 123 8.31 11.27 -3.11
CA LYS A 123 7.83 12.47 -2.39
C LYS A 123 8.27 12.47 -0.92
N GLY A 124 8.28 11.29 -0.32
CA GLY A 124 8.71 11.07 1.05
C GLY A 124 10.18 10.66 1.17
N SER A 125 10.49 9.95 2.23
CA SER A 125 11.82 9.42 2.54
C SER A 125 11.79 7.93 2.89
N THR A 126 10.68 7.24 2.55
CA THR A 126 10.52 5.81 2.81
C THR A 126 11.03 4.98 1.64
N ASP A 127 11.54 3.78 1.94
CA ASP A 127 11.84 2.76 0.95
C ASP A 127 10.57 2.21 0.27
N SER A 128 9.47 2.13 1.01
CA SER A 128 8.19 1.61 0.54
C SER A 128 7.62 2.35 -0.67
N GLU A 129 7.75 3.69 -0.73
CA GLU A 129 7.28 4.47 -1.88
C GLU A 129 8.08 4.13 -3.15
N ARG A 130 9.37 3.78 -3.01
CA ARG A 130 10.23 3.39 -4.14
C ARG A 130 9.81 2.06 -4.77
N ILE A 131 9.29 1.12 -3.96
CA ILE A 131 8.73 -0.14 -4.48
C ILE A 131 7.62 0.15 -5.50
N LEU A 132 6.71 1.07 -5.17
CA LEU A 132 5.63 1.44 -6.09
C LEU A 132 6.17 2.15 -7.35
N TYR A 133 7.20 2.98 -7.23
CA TYR A 133 7.83 3.63 -8.40
C TYR A 133 8.42 2.59 -9.35
N TYR A 134 9.21 1.66 -8.83
CA TYR A 134 9.82 0.57 -9.61
C TYR A 134 8.75 -0.31 -10.26
N LEU A 135 7.73 -0.71 -9.50
CA LEU A 135 6.61 -1.50 -10.03
C LEU A 135 5.94 -0.80 -11.22
N ILE A 136 5.62 0.48 -11.09
CA ILE A 136 4.96 1.22 -12.18
C ILE A 136 5.86 1.35 -13.40
N ASP A 137 7.15 1.53 -13.23
CA ASP A 137 8.08 1.59 -14.36
C ASP A 137 8.19 0.24 -15.07
N CYS A 138 8.17 -0.89 -14.34
CA CYS A 138 8.10 -2.24 -14.94
C CYS A 138 6.78 -2.46 -15.70
N ILE A 139 5.64 -2.05 -15.14
CA ILE A 139 4.34 -2.10 -15.81
C ILE A 139 4.38 -1.27 -17.10
N ASN A 140 4.84 -0.03 -17.03
CA ASN A 140 4.93 0.88 -18.18
C ASN A 140 5.87 0.34 -19.28
N ALA A 141 6.99 -0.24 -18.90
CA ALA A 141 7.91 -0.86 -19.84
C ALA A 141 7.24 -2.03 -20.58
N LYS A 142 6.51 -2.87 -19.86
CA LYS A 142 5.80 -4.02 -20.43
C LYS A 142 4.64 -3.59 -21.33
N GLN A 143 3.88 -2.55 -20.96
CA GLN A 143 2.84 -1.94 -21.80
C GLN A 143 3.44 -1.40 -23.12
N LYS A 144 4.60 -0.72 -23.00
CA LYS A 144 5.31 -0.18 -24.18
C LYS A 144 5.80 -1.30 -25.10
N GLU A 145 6.36 -2.37 -24.56
CA GLU A 145 6.81 -3.54 -25.33
C GLU A 145 5.62 -4.18 -26.09
N LYS A 146 4.49 -4.35 -25.41
CA LYS A 146 3.28 -4.95 -25.96
C LYS A 146 2.54 -4.03 -26.95
N GLY A 147 2.63 -2.71 -26.75
CA GLY A 147 1.88 -1.72 -27.52
C GLY A 147 0.40 -1.59 -27.11
N SER A 148 0.01 -2.12 -25.95
CA SER A 148 -1.36 -2.07 -25.41
C SER A 148 -1.37 -2.27 -23.90
N GLU A 149 -2.53 -2.11 -23.27
CA GLU A 149 -2.72 -2.44 -21.86
C GLU A 149 -2.41 -3.92 -21.56
N LEU A 150 -1.95 -4.17 -20.35
CA LEU A 150 -1.69 -5.52 -19.86
C LEU A 150 -2.99 -6.18 -19.37
N SER A 151 -3.15 -7.46 -19.68
CA SER A 151 -4.18 -8.30 -19.07
C SER A 151 -3.90 -8.49 -17.57
N GLU A 152 -4.89 -8.98 -16.81
CA GLU A 152 -4.73 -9.33 -15.39
C GLU A 152 -3.56 -10.28 -15.16
N GLN A 153 -3.44 -11.33 -15.97
CA GLN A 153 -2.36 -12.31 -15.86
C GLN A 153 -0.98 -11.69 -16.10
N GLU A 154 -0.87 -10.78 -17.08
CA GLU A 154 0.39 -10.08 -17.37
C GLU A 154 0.75 -9.11 -16.24
N ARG A 155 -0.23 -8.36 -15.70
CA ARG A 155 0.00 -7.49 -14.54
C ARG A 155 0.44 -8.29 -13.32
N PHE A 156 -0.25 -9.40 -13.03
CA PHE A 156 0.14 -10.30 -11.96
C PHE A 156 1.59 -10.79 -12.12
N SER A 157 1.98 -11.20 -13.32
CA SER A 157 3.34 -11.67 -13.58
C SER A 157 4.40 -10.60 -13.33
N VAL A 158 4.13 -9.34 -13.69
CA VAL A 158 5.04 -8.21 -13.41
C VAL A 158 5.13 -7.95 -11.90
N VAL A 159 3.99 -7.93 -11.20
CA VAL A 159 3.97 -7.76 -9.73
C VAL A 159 4.77 -8.87 -9.05
N ASP A 160 4.56 -10.12 -9.45
CA ASP A 160 5.25 -11.27 -8.89
C ASP A 160 6.78 -11.16 -9.08
N GLU A 161 7.24 -10.80 -10.26
CA GLU A 161 8.66 -10.60 -10.56
C GLU A 161 9.28 -9.47 -9.71
N VAL A 162 8.62 -8.32 -9.64
CA VAL A 162 9.07 -7.16 -8.84
C VAL A 162 9.16 -7.51 -7.36
N VAL A 163 8.10 -8.13 -6.83
CA VAL A 163 8.04 -8.48 -5.41
C VAL A 163 9.08 -9.53 -5.05
N HIS A 164 9.28 -10.56 -5.88
CA HIS A 164 10.32 -11.55 -5.66
C HIS A 164 11.74 -10.96 -5.74
N THR A 165 11.94 -9.96 -6.58
CA THR A 165 13.21 -9.25 -6.68
C THR A 165 13.48 -8.44 -5.41
N ASP A 166 12.51 -7.64 -4.98
CA ASP A 166 12.64 -6.79 -3.78
C ASP A 166 12.70 -7.62 -2.49
N ALA A 167 12.10 -8.81 -2.47
CA ALA A 167 12.11 -9.69 -1.30
C ALA A 167 13.47 -10.37 -1.04
N ARG A 168 14.39 -10.38 -2.03
CA ARG A 168 15.71 -10.99 -1.86
C ARG A 168 16.56 -10.21 -0.85
N GLY A 169 16.88 -10.85 0.28
CA GLY A 169 17.66 -10.22 1.34
C GLY A 169 16.91 -9.16 2.15
N ASN A 170 15.67 -8.90 1.84
CA ASN A 170 14.83 -7.88 2.45
C ASN A 170 13.64 -8.49 3.19
N LYS A 171 12.98 -7.67 4.02
CA LYS A 171 11.72 -8.03 4.68
C LYS A 171 10.58 -7.32 3.96
N VAL A 172 9.71 -8.09 3.31
CA VAL A 172 8.63 -7.56 2.49
C VAL A 172 7.32 -8.28 2.83
N SER A 173 6.38 -7.55 3.39
CA SER A 173 4.96 -7.90 3.41
C SER A 173 4.21 -6.74 2.80
N LEU A 174 3.40 -7.00 1.79
CA LEU A 174 2.65 -5.95 1.11
C LEU A 174 1.23 -6.39 0.76
N LEU A 175 0.35 -5.41 0.71
CA LEU A 175 -0.93 -5.50 0.04
C LEU A 175 -0.97 -4.42 -1.03
N GLY A 176 -1.53 -4.77 -2.19
CA GLY A 176 -1.71 -3.86 -3.31
C GLY A 176 -3.05 -4.03 -3.99
N TYR A 177 -3.50 -3.00 -4.68
CA TYR A 177 -4.71 -3.04 -5.50
C TYR A 177 -4.53 -2.18 -6.74
N ASP A 178 -4.95 -2.68 -7.91
CA ASP A 178 -4.79 -2.01 -9.19
C ASP A 178 -6.12 -1.63 -9.87
N GLY A 179 -7.21 -1.71 -9.12
CA GLY A 179 -8.56 -1.48 -9.63
C GLY A 179 -9.32 -2.77 -10.00
N ASP A 180 -8.59 -3.87 -10.26
CA ASP A 180 -9.15 -5.18 -10.56
C ASP A 180 -8.62 -6.27 -9.63
N LEU A 181 -7.28 -6.33 -9.48
CA LEU A 181 -6.60 -7.37 -8.72
C LEU A 181 -6.16 -6.88 -7.35
N PHE A 182 -6.42 -7.71 -6.35
CA PHE A 182 -5.92 -7.54 -5.00
C PHE A 182 -4.69 -8.44 -4.80
N TYR A 183 -3.53 -7.83 -4.49
CA TYR A 183 -2.25 -8.51 -4.35
C TYR A 183 -1.89 -8.67 -2.89
N VAL A 184 -1.42 -9.86 -2.54
CA VAL A 184 -0.93 -10.19 -1.19
C VAL A 184 0.41 -10.88 -1.30
N HIS A 185 1.41 -10.37 -0.59
CA HIS A 185 2.71 -11.04 -0.48
C HIS A 185 3.27 -10.91 0.93
N THR A 186 3.96 -11.95 1.38
CA THR A 186 4.82 -11.90 2.55
C THR A 186 5.97 -12.90 2.40
N ASN A 187 7.18 -12.49 2.77
CA ASN A 187 8.33 -13.36 2.93
C ASN A 187 8.76 -13.46 4.41
N LEU A 188 8.00 -12.87 5.33
CA LEU A 188 8.24 -13.03 6.75
C LEU A 188 7.83 -14.44 7.16
N LYS A 189 8.79 -15.20 7.69
CA LYS A 189 8.53 -16.48 8.35
C LYS A 189 8.24 -16.15 9.81
N ASP A 190 7.13 -16.57 10.30
CA ASP A 190 6.67 -16.43 11.69
C ASP A 190 6.50 -14.95 12.15
N THR A 191 5.28 -14.46 12.08
CA THR A 191 4.83 -13.29 12.85
C THR A 191 3.80 -13.73 13.87
#